data_bcc1960af5aea13f86d2255145035539
#
_entry.id   bcc1960af5aea13f86d2255145035539
#
_cell.length_a   1.000
_cell.length_b   1.000
_cell.length_c   1.000
_cell.angle_alpha   90.00
_cell.angle_beta   90.00
_cell.angle_gamma   90.00
#
_symmetry.space_group_name_H-M   'P 1'
#
loop_
_entity.id
_entity.type
_entity.pdbx_description
1 polymer ?
#
loop_
_entity_poly.entity_id
_entity_poly.type
_entity_poly.pdbx_seq_one_letter_code
_entity_poly.pdbx_strand_id
1 'polypeptide(L)'
;MLEEIKKKIRDFGRPPKLSRADQLLMTLMYWREYRTEFHIGVSYGISESAVCRTIKKIEDALIKSEIFHLFGKNNILCRSDLRTVLIDASEQPVERPKKRAAAITAERKNASRRKFR
;
A
#
# COMPACT_ATOMS: atom_id res chain seq x y z
N MET A 1 16.52 8.38 -1.98
CA MET A 1 15.78 7.14 -1.62
C MET A 1 16.61 6.22 -0.73
N LEU A 2 17.75 5.70 -1.17
CA LEU A 2 18.57 4.74 -0.40
C LEU A 2 19.10 5.31 0.91
N GLU A 3 19.56 6.56 0.91
CA GLU A 3 20.05 7.26 2.11
C GLU A 3 18.95 7.49 3.15
N GLU A 4 17.72 7.80 2.71
CA GLU A 4 16.57 7.97 3.60
C GLU A 4 16.17 6.64 4.27
N ILE A 5 16.23 5.54 3.50
CA ILE A 5 15.98 4.21 4.04
C ILE A 5 17.03 3.85 5.10
N LYS A 6 18.32 4.15 4.85
CA LYS A 6 19.38 3.92 5.83
C LYS A 6 19.17 4.70 7.11
N LYS A 7 18.71 5.96 7.04
CA LYS A 7 18.43 6.79 8.22
C LYS A 7 17.23 6.29 9.03
N LYS A 8 16.16 5.83 8.36
CA LYS A 8 14.90 5.44 9.00
C LYS A 8 14.89 4.02 9.55
N ILE A 9 15.65 3.11 8.94
CA ILE A 9 15.68 1.72 9.35
C ILE A 9 16.92 1.48 10.24
N ARG A 10 16.66 1.30 11.53
CA ARG A 10 17.68 0.82 12.46
C ARG A 10 17.78 -0.72 12.37
N ASP A 11 19.01 -1.23 12.34
CA ASP A 11 19.25 -2.66 12.45
C ASP A 11 19.29 -3.02 13.93
N PHE A 12 18.34 -3.86 14.35
CA PHE A 12 18.33 -4.45 15.69
C PHE A 12 18.35 -5.97 15.55
N GLY A 13 19.25 -6.61 16.26
CA GLY A 13 19.43 -8.05 16.26
C GLY A 13 20.36 -8.56 15.15
N ARG A 14 20.05 -9.77 14.62
CA ARG A 14 20.88 -10.40 13.59
C ARG A 14 20.87 -9.58 12.30
N PRO A 15 22.03 -9.33 11.68
CA PRO A 15 22.12 -8.57 10.44
C PRO A 15 21.29 -9.24 9.33
N PRO A 16 20.63 -8.47 8.47
CA PRO A 16 19.84 -9.01 7.37
C PRO A 16 20.75 -9.70 6.34
N LYS A 17 20.25 -10.76 5.70
CA LYS A 17 20.98 -11.47 4.63
C LYS A 17 21.19 -10.60 3.39
N LEU A 18 20.29 -9.67 3.12
CA LEU A 18 20.31 -8.79 1.96
C LEU A 18 20.79 -7.39 2.34
N SER A 19 21.58 -6.78 1.47
CA SER A 19 21.96 -5.38 1.61
C SER A 19 20.73 -4.46 1.54
N ARG A 20 20.85 -3.22 2.04
CA ARG A 20 19.73 -2.25 1.96
C ARG A 20 19.36 -1.92 0.52
N ALA A 21 20.33 -1.92 -0.38
CA ALA A 21 20.13 -1.70 -1.80
C ALA A 21 19.30 -2.84 -2.41
N ASP A 22 19.66 -4.09 -2.09
CA ASP A 22 18.93 -5.26 -2.58
C ASP A 22 17.51 -5.34 -2.02
N GLN A 23 17.31 -4.98 -0.74
CA GLN A 23 15.99 -4.89 -0.13
C GLN A 23 15.10 -3.87 -0.85
N LEU A 24 15.64 -2.70 -1.17
CA LEU A 24 14.93 -1.68 -1.94
C LEU A 24 14.63 -2.15 -3.36
N LEU A 25 15.64 -2.69 -4.05
CA LEU A 25 15.48 -3.21 -5.42
C LEU A 25 14.41 -4.30 -5.48
N MET A 26 14.44 -5.23 -4.54
CA MET A 26 13.44 -6.27 -4.41
C MET A 26 12.01 -5.71 -4.25
N THR A 27 11.84 -4.68 -3.44
CA THR A 27 10.54 -4.01 -3.24
C THR A 27 10.08 -3.30 -4.51
N LEU A 28 10.98 -2.65 -5.24
CA LEU A 28 10.66 -2.00 -6.51
C LEU A 28 10.29 -3.03 -7.61
N MET A 29 10.95 -4.18 -7.63
CA MET A 29 10.60 -5.28 -8.54
C MET A 29 9.21 -5.84 -8.22
N TYR A 30 8.88 -6.00 -6.94
CA TYR A 30 7.55 -6.42 -6.50
C TYR A 30 6.46 -5.47 -7.01
N TRP A 31 6.63 -4.17 -6.87
CA TRP A 31 5.65 -3.18 -7.31
C TRP A 31 5.54 -3.07 -8.83
N ARG A 32 6.67 -3.18 -9.54
CA ARG A 32 6.67 -3.00 -10.99
C ARG A 32 6.19 -4.22 -11.76
N GLU A 33 6.65 -5.41 -11.36
CA GLU A 33 6.49 -6.63 -12.16
C GLU A 33 5.33 -7.49 -11.67
N TYR A 34 4.69 -7.15 -10.55
CA TYR A 34 3.60 -7.94 -9.93
C TYR A 34 3.98 -9.41 -9.71
N ARG A 35 5.24 -9.70 -9.50
CA ARG A 35 5.72 -11.05 -9.18
C ARG A 35 5.24 -11.48 -7.81
N THR A 36 4.95 -12.77 -7.66
CA THR A 36 4.61 -13.31 -6.34
C THR A 36 5.83 -13.25 -5.41
N GLU A 37 5.58 -13.08 -4.12
CA GLU A 37 6.62 -13.09 -3.09
C GLU A 37 7.47 -14.35 -3.12
N PHE A 38 6.87 -15.49 -3.50
CA PHE A 38 7.56 -16.76 -3.68
C PHE A 38 8.63 -16.67 -4.78
N HIS A 39 8.29 -16.19 -5.98
CA HIS A 39 9.26 -16.06 -7.09
C HIS A 39 10.40 -15.10 -6.76
N ILE A 40 10.08 -14.01 -6.07
CA ILE A 40 11.09 -13.06 -5.59
C ILE A 40 12.00 -13.75 -4.57
N GLY A 41 11.43 -14.51 -3.64
CA GLY A 41 12.18 -15.28 -2.66
C GLY A 41 13.18 -16.23 -3.29
N VAL A 42 12.78 -16.96 -4.32
CA VAL A 42 13.66 -17.86 -5.08
C VAL A 42 14.79 -17.07 -5.75
N SER A 43 14.48 -15.93 -6.37
CA SER A 43 15.49 -15.08 -7.04
C SER A 43 16.55 -14.54 -6.11
N TYR A 44 16.20 -14.22 -4.87
CA TYR A 44 17.12 -13.65 -3.86
C TYR A 44 17.62 -14.68 -2.84
N GLY A 45 17.24 -15.94 -2.94
CA GLY A 45 17.66 -17.00 -2.02
C GLY A 45 17.15 -16.83 -0.57
N ILE A 46 15.95 -16.26 -0.42
CA ILE A 46 15.30 -16.05 0.88
C ILE A 46 13.88 -16.62 0.88
N SER A 47 13.33 -16.85 2.08
CA SER A 47 11.97 -17.39 2.21
C SER A 47 10.92 -16.32 1.86
N GLU A 48 9.77 -16.75 1.37
CA GLU A 48 8.60 -15.90 1.08
C GLU A 48 8.23 -15.00 2.27
N SER A 49 8.17 -15.56 3.47
CA SER A 49 7.91 -14.79 4.69
C SER A 49 8.96 -13.72 4.98
N ALA A 50 10.22 -13.91 4.55
CA ALA A 50 11.25 -12.89 4.66
C ALA A 50 11.07 -11.79 3.62
N VAL A 51 10.63 -12.15 2.40
CA VAL A 51 10.28 -11.19 1.34
C VAL A 51 9.16 -10.28 1.83
N CYS A 52 8.03 -10.85 2.29
CA CYS A 52 6.88 -10.10 2.79
C CYS A 52 7.26 -9.10 3.90
N ARG A 53 8.01 -9.56 4.89
CA ARG A 53 8.49 -8.70 5.99
C ARG A 53 9.42 -7.59 5.52
N THR A 54 10.27 -7.89 4.54
CA THR A 54 11.21 -6.90 3.99
C THR A 54 10.47 -5.84 3.18
N ILE A 55 9.51 -6.22 2.33
CA ILE A 55 8.69 -5.29 1.57
C ILE A 55 7.97 -4.34 2.53
N LYS A 56 7.23 -4.85 3.52
CA LYS A 56 6.54 -4.02 4.52
C LYS A 56 7.48 -3.07 5.25
N LYS A 57 8.68 -3.55 5.64
CA LYS A 57 9.68 -2.72 6.32
C LYS A 57 10.17 -1.56 5.45
N ILE A 58 10.37 -1.80 4.15
CA ILE A 58 10.80 -0.77 3.20
C ILE A 58 9.65 0.19 2.91
N GLU A 59 8.42 -0.31 2.72
CA GLU A 59 7.21 0.51 2.54
C GLU A 59 7.01 1.47 3.71
N ASP A 60 7.06 0.97 4.94
CA ASP A 60 6.94 1.79 6.15
C ASP A 60 8.01 2.87 6.24
N ALA A 61 9.25 2.54 5.83
CA ALA A 61 10.34 3.50 5.83
C ALA A 61 10.15 4.59 4.76
N LEU A 62 9.64 4.22 3.58
CA LEU A 62 9.37 5.14 2.49
C LEU A 62 8.19 6.07 2.80
N ILE A 63 7.10 5.55 3.37
CA ILE A 63 5.93 6.33 3.78
C ILE A 63 6.31 7.35 4.87
N LYS A 64 7.20 6.97 5.80
CA LYS A 64 7.70 7.87 6.85
C LYS A 64 8.76 8.86 6.36
N SER A 65 9.23 8.72 5.11
CA SER A 65 10.15 9.67 4.52
C SER A 65 9.38 10.86 3.94
N GLU A 66 9.93 12.06 4.04
CA GLU A 66 9.29 13.27 3.50
C GLU A 66 9.25 13.29 1.96
N ILE A 67 10.05 12.44 1.31
CA ILE A 67 10.16 12.35 -0.15
C ILE A 67 8.94 11.67 -0.76
N PHE A 68 8.34 10.69 -0.06
CA PHE A 68 7.19 9.91 -0.53
C PHE A 68 5.95 10.28 0.27
N HIS A 69 5.53 11.52 0.12
CA HIS A 69 4.33 12.03 0.77
C HIS A 69 3.15 11.98 -0.20
N LEU A 70 2.13 11.21 0.15
CA LEU A 70 0.85 11.27 -0.56
C LEU A 70 0.15 12.57 -0.15
N PHE A 71 -0.07 13.44 -1.12
CA PHE A 71 -0.82 14.67 -0.88
C PHE A 71 -2.24 14.36 -0.44
N GLY A 72 -2.65 14.90 0.68
CA GLY A 72 -4.04 14.84 1.11
C GLY A 72 -4.97 15.51 0.09
N LYS A 73 -6.22 15.06 0.01
CA LYS A 73 -7.24 15.57 -0.92
C LYS A 73 -7.29 17.10 -0.96
N ASN A 74 -7.23 17.75 0.19
CA ASN A 74 -7.28 19.22 0.29
C ASN A 74 -6.05 19.89 -0.33
N ASN A 75 -4.86 19.32 -0.14
CA ASN A 75 -3.63 19.85 -0.74
C ASN A 75 -3.62 19.71 -2.26
N ILE A 76 -4.24 18.66 -2.81
CA ILE A 76 -4.40 18.50 -4.26
C ILE A 76 -5.33 19.57 -4.81
N LEU A 77 -6.46 19.80 -4.16
CA LEU A 77 -7.46 20.78 -4.62
C LEU A 77 -7.01 22.24 -4.50
N CYS A 78 -6.10 22.55 -3.58
CA CYS A 78 -5.57 23.90 -3.37
C CYS A 78 -4.38 24.25 -4.27
N ARG A 79 -3.86 23.32 -5.06
CA ARG A 79 -2.73 23.60 -5.97
C ARG A 79 -3.22 24.29 -7.22
N SER A 80 -2.77 25.53 -7.43
CA SER A 80 -3.10 26.35 -8.61
C SER A 80 -2.43 25.86 -9.91
N ASP A 81 -1.43 25.00 -9.81
CA ASP A 81 -0.68 24.42 -10.92
C ASP A 81 -1.30 23.14 -11.51
N LEU A 82 -2.34 22.60 -10.87
CA LEU A 82 -3.07 21.44 -11.38
C LEU A 82 -4.03 21.82 -12.49
N ARG A 83 -3.72 21.38 -13.71
CA ARG A 83 -4.59 21.59 -14.89
C ARG A 83 -5.61 20.46 -15.07
N THR A 84 -5.25 19.24 -14.68
CA THR A 84 -6.09 18.07 -14.91
C THR A 84 -5.91 17.06 -13.77
N VAL A 85 -7.01 16.52 -13.26
CA VAL A 85 -7.03 15.40 -12.32
C VAL A 85 -7.74 14.23 -13.00
N LEU A 86 -7.02 13.13 -13.21
CA LEU A 86 -7.60 11.89 -13.72
C LEU A 86 -8.01 11.02 -12.52
N ILE A 87 -9.27 10.64 -12.47
CA ILE A 87 -9.80 9.74 -11.44
C ILE A 87 -10.21 8.44 -12.13
N ASP A 88 -9.53 7.36 -11.77
CA ASP A 88 -9.93 6.01 -12.17
C ASP A 88 -10.70 5.36 -11.03
N ALA A 89 -11.86 4.81 -11.34
CA ALA A 89 -12.70 4.09 -10.39
C ALA A 89 -13.04 2.72 -10.95
N SER A 90 -12.60 1.67 -10.26
CA SER A 90 -12.97 0.29 -10.60
C SER A 90 -14.02 -0.23 -9.63
N GLU A 91 -15.10 -0.81 -10.16
CA GLU A 91 -16.06 -1.54 -9.37
C GLU A 91 -15.64 -3.00 -9.23
N GLN A 92 -15.41 -3.44 -8.00
CA GLN A 92 -15.16 -4.84 -7.71
C GLN A 92 -16.44 -5.48 -7.19
N PRO A 93 -17.02 -6.48 -7.90
CA PRO A 93 -18.19 -7.17 -7.40
C PRO A 93 -17.84 -7.95 -6.14
N VAL A 94 -18.46 -7.60 -5.02
CA VAL A 94 -18.32 -8.31 -3.75
C VAL A 94 -19.51 -9.23 -3.56
N GLU A 95 -19.25 -10.53 -3.37
CA GLU A 95 -20.28 -11.50 -3.08
C GLU A 95 -20.94 -11.17 -1.73
N ARG A 96 -22.25 -10.95 -1.73
CA ARG A 96 -22.97 -10.60 -0.51
C ARG A 96 -23.11 -11.82 0.40
N PRO A 97 -22.70 -11.74 1.66
CA PRO A 97 -22.89 -12.86 2.58
C PRO A 97 -24.39 -13.14 2.78
N LYS A 98 -24.81 -14.35 2.44
CA LYS A 98 -26.22 -14.78 2.44
C LYS A 98 -26.97 -14.53 3.76
N LYS A 99 -26.28 -14.60 4.89
CA LYS A 99 -26.87 -14.41 6.24
C LYS A 99 -27.09 -12.96 6.67
N ARG A 100 -26.51 -11.96 6.00
CA ARG A 100 -26.59 -10.51 6.36
C ARG A 100 -27.26 -9.64 5.31
N ALA A 101 -27.72 -10.20 4.20
CA ALA A 101 -28.31 -9.43 3.11
C ALA A 101 -29.54 -8.60 3.56
N ALA A 102 -30.39 -9.15 4.42
CA ALA A 102 -31.56 -8.45 4.95
C ALA A 102 -31.17 -7.25 5.85
N ALA A 103 -30.16 -7.38 6.71
CA ALA A 103 -29.70 -6.32 7.59
C ALA A 103 -29.09 -5.15 6.81
N ILE A 104 -28.24 -5.44 5.83
CA ILE A 104 -27.61 -4.40 4.98
C ILE A 104 -28.64 -3.64 4.15
N THR A 105 -29.68 -4.34 3.66
CA THR A 105 -30.76 -3.72 2.90
C THR A 105 -31.64 -2.82 3.81
N ALA A 106 -31.85 -3.21 5.07
CA ALA A 106 -32.58 -2.41 6.04
C ALA A 106 -31.83 -1.14 6.45
N GLU A 107 -30.53 -1.22 6.66
CA GLU A 107 -29.67 -0.04 6.95
C GLU A 107 -29.68 0.96 5.80
N ARG A 108 -29.58 0.47 4.56
CA ARG A 108 -29.60 1.33 3.36
C ARG A 108 -30.95 2.06 3.20
N LYS A 109 -32.08 1.39 3.48
CA LYS A 109 -33.41 2.01 3.48
C LYS A 109 -33.55 3.05 4.60
N ASN A 110 -33.00 2.80 5.78
CA ASN A 110 -33.01 3.74 6.90
C ASN A 110 -32.13 4.96 6.68
N ALA A 111 -30.98 4.79 6.06
CA ALA A 111 -30.09 5.90 5.68
C ALA A 111 -30.72 6.80 4.62
N SER A 112 -31.44 6.23 3.65
CA SER A 112 -32.19 6.99 2.64
C SER A 112 -33.33 7.80 3.25
N ARG A 113 -34.07 7.25 4.21
CA ARG A 113 -35.17 7.96 4.90
C ARG A 113 -34.68 9.13 5.79
N ARG A 114 -33.46 9.08 6.32
CA ARG A 114 -32.88 10.19 7.13
C ARG A 114 -32.43 11.39 6.29
N LYS A 115 -32.20 11.22 4.99
CA LYS A 115 -31.82 12.32 4.09
C LYS A 115 -32.99 13.19 3.61
N PHE A 116 -34.22 12.79 3.86
CA PHE A 116 -35.44 13.49 3.43
C PHE A 116 -36.34 13.97 4.58
N ARG A 117 -35.74 14.25 5.75
CA ARG A 117 -36.42 14.92 6.87
C ARG A 117 -35.73 16.22 7.27
#